data_89424407050734d45ac3ff8ac35d7d23
#
_entry.id   89424407050734d45ac3ff8ac35d7d23
#
_cell.length_a   1.000
_cell.length_b   1.000
_cell.length_c   1.000
_cell.angle_alpha   90.00
_cell.angle_beta   90.00
_cell.angle_gamma   90.00
#
_symmetry.space_group_name_H-M   'P 1'
#
loop_
_entity.id
_entity.type
_entity.pdbx_description
1 polymer ?
#
loop_
_entity_poly.entity_id
_entity_poly.type
_entity_poly.pdbx_seq_one_letter_code
_entity_poly.pdbx_strand_id
1 'polypeptide(L)'
;MQINPFNDNYFMKEALKQAQKAYDKQEVPVGAVIVCENQIIARAHNFTEALNDVTAHAEMQAFTSAADYLGGKYLNKCTLYVTLEPCVMCAGASFWTQIKKIVFGATDEKKGFSKLTEQITHPKTEIESGVLQEECAKLLSDFFKSKRQ
;
A
#
# COMPACT_ATOMS: atom_id res chain seq x y z
N MET A 1 -2.34 28.44 -14.54
CA MET A 1 -1.81 27.35 -13.71
C MET A 1 -2.44 26.04 -14.14
N GLN A 2 -1.62 25.05 -14.44
CA GLN A 2 -2.14 23.72 -14.81
C GLN A 2 -2.31 22.90 -13.53
N ILE A 3 -3.47 22.29 -13.38
CA ILE A 3 -3.74 21.38 -12.28
C ILE A 3 -3.42 19.98 -12.76
N ASN A 4 -2.48 19.32 -12.08
CA ASN A 4 -2.17 17.93 -12.37
C ASN A 4 -3.27 17.03 -11.77
N PRO A 5 -4.10 16.36 -12.60
CA PRO A 5 -5.12 15.47 -12.07
C PRO A 5 -4.56 14.19 -11.45
N PHE A 6 -3.30 13.86 -11.76
CA PHE A 6 -2.62 12.66 -11.25
C PHE A 6 -1.80 13.03 -10.02
N ASN A 7 -2.49 13.34 -8.92
CA ASN A 7 -1.88 13.73 -7.65
C ASN A 7 -2.04 12.60 -6.62
N ASP A 8 -1.52 12.83 -5.41
CA ASP A 8 -1.57 11.82 -4.34
C ASP A 8 -2.99 11.39 -4.01
N ASN A 9 -3.94 12.35 -3.99
CA ASN A 9 -5.34 12.02 -3.73
C ASN A 9 -5.90 11.08 -4.80
N TYR A 10 -5.60 11.35 -6.06
CA TYR A 10 -6.04 10.50 -7.17
C TYR A 10 -5.54 9.06 -6.99
N PHE A 11 -4.24 8.90 -6.76
CA PHE A 11 -3.66 7.56 -6.65
C PHE A 11 -4.10 6.84 -5.38
N MET A 12 -4.29 7.59 -4.27
CA MET A 12 -4.81 6.97 -3.05
C MET A 12 -6.26 6.51 -3.23
N LYS A 13 -7.07 7.24 -4.01
CA LYS A 13 -8.42 6.77 -4.35
C LYS A 13 -8.38 5.48 -5.14
N GLU A 14 -7.41 5.33 -6.03
CA GLU A 14 -7.24 4.07 -6.76
C GLU A 14 -6.83 2.93 -5.83
N ALA A 15 -5.98 3.21 -4.83
CA ALA A 15 -5.65 2.23 -3.80
C ALA A 15 -6.89 1.87 -2.96
N LEU A 16 -7.74 2.85 -2.64
CA LEU A 16 -8.99 2.60 -1.91
C LEU A 16 -9.94 1.70 -2.70
N LYS A 17 -9.99 1.83 -4.01
CA LYS A 17 -10.80 0.91 -4.84
C LYS A 17 -10.31 -0.52 -4.69
N GLN A 18 -9.00 -0.73 -4.59
CA GLN A 18 -8.44 -2.06 -4.34
C GLN A 18 -8.81 -2.53 -2.93
N ALA A 19 -8.74 -1.66 -1.94
CA ALA A 19 -9.15 -2.00 -0.58
C ALA A 19 -10.63 -2.41 -0.52
N GLN A 20 -11.50 -1.73 -1.28
CA GLN A 20 -12.90 -2.09 -1.36
C GLN A 20 -13.10 -3.49 -1.96
N LYS A 21 -12.30 -3.85 -2.95
CA LYS A 21 -12.33 -5.21 -3.52
C LYS A 21 -11.98 -6.26 -2.46
N ALA A 22 -10.96 -5.96 -1.62
CA ALA A 22 -10.61 -6.85 -0.51
C ALA A 22 -11.78 -6.98 0.47
N TYR A 23 -12.39 -5.85 0.84
CA TYR A 23 -13.55 -5.84 1.74
C TYR A 23 -14.66 -6.75 1.21
N ASP A 24 -14.98 -6.61 -0.08
CA ASP A 24 -16.06 -7.38 -0.72
C ASP A 24 -15.77 -8.88 -0.72
N LYS A 25 -14.50 -9.25 -0.67
CA LYS A 25 -14.05 -10.64 -0.62
C LYS A 25 -13.76 -11.12 0.80
N GLN A 26 -14.13 -10.33 1.80
CA GLN A 26 -13.92 -10.63 3.23
C GLN A 26 -12.44 -10.73 3.62
N GLU A 27 -11.58 -10.05 2.88
CA GLU A 27 -10.18 -9.84 3.25
C GLU A 27 -10.05 -8.53 4.01
N VAL A 28 -9.04 -8.41 4.86
CA VAL A 28 -8.75 -7.13 5.51
C VAL A 28 -8.57 -6.07 4.41
N PRO A 29 -9.32 -4.95 4.47
CA PRO A 29 -9.40 -4.02 3.33
C PRO A 29 -8.18 -3.11 3.23
N VAL A 30 -7.11 -3.65 2.72
CA VAL A 30 -5.91 -2.91 2.37
C VAL A 30 -5.71 -3.02 0.86
N GLY A 31 -5.53 -1.87 0.23
CA GLY A 31 -5.29 -1.78 -1.20
C GLY A 31 -4.02 -1.01 -1.49
N ALA A 32 -3.39 -1.33 -2.60
CA ALA A 32 -2.14 -0.70 -3.01
C ALA A 32 -2.09 -0.52 -4.51
N VAL A 33 -1.47 0.58 -4.94
CA VAL A 33 -1.09 0.76 -6.35
C VAL A 33 0.36 1.22 -6.39
N ILE A 34 1.07 0.84 -7.44
CA ILE A 34 2.42 1.34 -7.69
C ILE A 34 2.39 2.15 -8.97
N VAL A 35 2.96 3.35 -8.90
CA VAL A 35 2.91 4.36 -9.95
C VAL A 35 4.33 4.65 -10.42
N CYS A 36 4.52 4.66 -11.73
CA CYS A 36 5.77 5.06 -12.36
C CYS A 36 5.43 6.03 -13.49
N GLU A 37 6.01 7.23 -13.46
CA GLU A 37 5.77 8.25 -14.49
C GLU A 37 4.28 8.54 -14.69
N ASN A 38 3.56 8.75 -13.58
CA ASN A 38 2.12 9.05 -13.55
C ASN A 38 1.23 7.92 -14.08
N GLN A 39 1.80 6.72 -14.28
CA GLN A 39 1.02 5.55 -14.70
C GLN A 39 0.98 4.51 -13.61
N ILE A 40 -0.18 3.97 -13.35
CA ILE A 40 -0.34 2.85 -12.42
C ILE A 40 0.15 1.59 -13.14
N ILE A 41 1.22 0.99 -12.62
CA ILE A 41 1.81 -0.22 -13.21
C ILE A 41 1.48 -1.48 -12.41
N ALA A 42 0.91 -1.34 -11.22
CA ALA A 42 0.47 -2.47 -10.41
C ALA A 42 -0.70 -2.05 -9.54
N ARG A 43 -1.68 -2.94 -9.40
CA ARG A 43 -2.83 -2.80 -8.50
C ARG A 43 -2.96 -4.08 -7.72
N ALA A 44 -3.14 -3.98 -6.41
CA ALA A 44 -3.23 -5.16 -5.57
C ALA A 44 -4.06 -4.89 -4.32
N HIS A 45 -4.59 -5.94 -3.75
CA HIS A 45 -5.24 -5.87 -2.45
C HIS A 45 -4.88 -7.11 -1.64
N ASN A 46 -5.19 -7.08 -0.35
CA ASN A 46 -4.90 -8.19 0.54
C ASN A 46 -5.58 -9.48 0.05
N PHE A 47 -4.83 -10.58 0.03
CA PHE A 47 -5.30 -11.89 -0.44
C PHE A 47 -4.95 -13.02 0.52
N THR A 48 -4.69 -12.72 1.80
CA THR A 48 -4.22 -13.72 2.76
C THR A 48 -5.19 -14.89 2.91
N GLU A 49 -6.50 -14.62 2.92
CA GLU A 49 -7.50 -15.67 3.05
C GLU A 49 -7.66 -16.47 1.75
N ALA A 50 -7.81 -15.77 0.62
CA ALA A 50 -8.04 -16.42 -0.67
C ALA A 50 -6.86 -17.32 -1.08
N LEU A 51 -5.62 -16.89 -0.81
CA LEU A 51 -4.42 -17.64 -1.16
C LEU A 51 -3.94 -18.56 -0.04
N ASN A 52 -4.58 -18.49 1.13
CA ASN A 52 -4.11 -19.22 2.32
C ASN A 52 -2.63 -18.96 2.58
N ASP A 53 -2.26 -17.66 2.53
CA ASP A 53 -0.87 -17.22 2.60
C ASP A 53 -0.78 -15.96 3.46
N VAL A 54 -0.17 -16.08 4.63
CA VAL A 54 -0.07 -14.98 5.59
C VAL A 54 0.78 -13.82 5.07
N THR A 55 1.59 -14.04 4.03
CA THR A 55 2.42 -12.98 3.44
C THR A 55 1.75 -12.29 2.26
N ALA A 56 0.55 -12.69 1.86
CA ALA A 56 -0.13 -12.15 0.67
C ALA A 56 -0.78 -10.79 0.95
N HIS A 57 -0.01 -9.88 1.52
CA HIS A 57 -0.41 -8.49 1.75
C HIS A 57 -0.47 -7.74 0.42
N ALA A 58 -1.26 -6.67 0.38
CA ALA A 58 -1.39 -5.84 -0.83
C ALA A 58 -0.03 -5.38 -1.35
N GLU A 59 0.83 -4.91 -0.45
CA GLU A 59 2.15 -4.37 -0.82
C GLU A 59 3.04 -5.44 -1.44
N MET A 60 3.07 -6.65 -0.85
CA MET A 60 3.91 -7.75 -1.35
C MET A 60 3.53 -8.11 -2.78
N GLN A 61 2.23 -8.19 -3.04
CA GLN A 61 1.73 -8.49 -4.38
C GLN A 61 2.00 -7.35 -5.36
N ALA A 62 1.86 -6.11 -4.90
CA ALA A 62 2.13 -4.95 -5.72
C ALA A 62 3.61 -4.91 -6.14
N PHE A 63 4.54 -5.19 -5.22
CA PHE A 63 5.98 -5.23 -5.55
C PHE A 63 6.26 -6.27 -6.63
N THR A 64 5.74 -7.48 -6.46
CA THR A 64 5.95 -8.56 -7.44
C THR A 64 5.38 -8.19 -8.81
N SER A 65 4.17 -7.66 -8.82
CA SER A 65 3.50 -7.27 -10.06
C SER A 65 4.24 -6.14 -10.78
N ALA A 66 4.68 -5.13 -10.03
CA ALA A 66 5.42 -4.00 -10.61
C ALA A 66 6.76 -4.44 -11.19
N ALA A 67 7.48 -5.30 -10.47
CA ALA A 67 8.76 -5.84 -10.95
C ALA A 67 8.57 -6.63 -12.25
N ASP A 68 7.51 -7.43 -12.31
CA ASP A 68 7.18 -8.17 -13.53
C ASP A 68 6.89 -7.24 -14.69
N TYR A 69 6.07 -6.20 -14.45
CA TYR A 69 5.74 -5.21 -15.48
C TYR A 69 6.98 -4.52 -16.03
N LEU A 70 7.91 -4.12 -15.14
CA LEU A 70 9.12 -3.40 -15.53
C LEU A 70 10.19 -4.31 -16.09
N GLY A 71 10.08 -5.62 -15.88
CA GLY A 71 11.12 -6.57 -16.27
C GLY A 71 12.38 -6.46 -15.42
N GLY A 72 12.26 -5.97 -14.19
CA GLY A 72 13.41 -5.80 -13.29
C GLY A 72 12.96 -5.61 -11.85
N LYS A 73 13.80 -6.03 -10.91
CA LYS A 73 13.44 -6.11 -9.49
C LYS A 73 13.48 -4.79 -8.73
N TYR A 74 14.11 -3.76 -9.28
CA TYR A 74 14.25 -2.48 -8.60
C TYR A 74 13.16 -1.50 -9.02
N LEU A 75 12.52 -0.87 -8.03
CA LEU A 75 11.41 0.05 -8.21
C LEU A 75 11.82 1.48 -7.87
N ASN A 76 13.07 1.83 -8.17
CA ASN A 76 13.68 3.08 -7.71
C ASN A 76 13.13 4.35 -8.38
N LYS A 77 12.23 4.20 -9.33
CA LYS A 77 11.52 5.33 -9.97
C LYS A 77 10.03 5.30 -9.69
N CYS A 78 9.60 4.44 -8.77
CA CYS A 78 8.19 4.19 -8.50
C CYS A 78 7.76 4.71 -7.15
N THR A 79 6.47 4.98 -7.02
CA THR A 79 5.82 5.35 -5.76
C THR A 79 4.77 4.30 -5.42
N LEU A 80 4.78 3.83 -4.18
CA LEU A 80 3.73 2.96 -3.64
C LEU A 80 2.70 3.83 -2.93
N TYR A 81 1.42 3.66 -3.30
CA TYR A 81 0.30 4.21 -2.55
C TYR A 81 -0.43 3.04 -1.91
N VAL A 82 -0.53 3.06 -0.60
CA VAL A 82 -1.17 1.99 0.17
C VAL A 82 -2.10 2.60 1.22
N THR A 83 -3.27 1.99 1.41
CA THR A 83 -4.31 2.58 2.26
C THR A 83 -3.99 2.50 3.74
N LEU A 84 -3.16 1.55 4.15
CA LEU A 84 -2.73 1.38 5.55
C LEU A 84 -1.22 1.40 5.62
N GLU A 85 -0.68 1.96 6.69
CA GLU A 85 0.76 1.96 6.96
C GLU A 85 1.31 0.54 6.82
N PRO A 86 2.40 0.33 6.05
CA PRO A 86 2.97 -1.00 5.89
C PRO A 86 3.44 -1.59 7.22
N CYS A 87 3.24 -2.90 7.37
CA CYS A 87 3.79 -3.64 8.49
C CYS A 87 5.31 -3.83 8.30
N VAL A 88 5.96 -4.39 9.31
CA VAL A 88 7.41 -4.63 9.30
C VAL A 88 7.83 -5.49 8.11
N MET A 89 7.04 -6.54 7.80
CA MET A 89 7.35 -7.42 6.67
C MET A 89 7.37 -6.65 5.34
N CYS A 90 6.32 -5.86 5.10
CA CYS A 90 6.20 -5.11 3.84
C CYS A 90 7.21 -3.97 3.75
N ALA A 91 7.47 -3.30 4.87
CA ALA A 91 8.50 -2.26 4.91
C ALA A 91 9.89 -2.85 4.66
N GLY A 92 10.17 -4.02 5.22
CA GLY A 92 11.42 -4.73 4.95
C GLY A 92 11.55 -5.13 3.48
N ALA A 93 10.44 -5.63 2.90
CA ALA A 93 10.43 -5.96 1.47
C ALA A 93 10.71 -4.71 0.62
N SER A 94 10.12 -3.56 1.00
CA SER A 94 10.33 -2.31 0.26
C SER A 94 11.81 -1.90 0.22
N PHE A 95 12.56 -2.19 1.30
CA PHE A 95 14.00 -1.94 1.34
C PHE A 95 14.70 -2.58 0.13
N TRP A 96 14.37 -3.83 -0.13
CA TRP A 96 15.03 -4.59 -1.21
C TRP A 96 14.60 -4.11 -2.59
N THR A 97 13.39 -3.55 -2.73
CA THR A 97 12.94 -2.98 -4.01
C THR A 97 13.59 -1.64 -4.31
N GLN A 98 14.15 -0.97 -3.30
CA GLN A 98 14.69 0.39 -3.40
C GLN A 98 13.66 1.40 -3.90
N ILE A 99 12.39 1.18 -3.57
CA ILE A 99 11.30 2.04 -4.05
C ILE A 99 11.57 3.51 -3.70
N LYS A 100 11.21 4.41 -4.63
CA LYS A 100 11.51 5.84 -4.45
C LYS A 100 10.70 6.46 -3.31
N LYS A 101 9.41 6.12 -3.22
CA LYS A 101 8.52 6.77 -2.25
C LYS A 101 7.40 5.83 -1.82
N ILE A 102 7.02 5.92 -0.57
CA ILE A 102 5.85 5.23 -0.01
C ILE A 102 4.92 6.29 0.55
N VAL A 103 3.67 6.29 0.08
CA VAL A 103 2.60 7.15 0.59
C VAL A 103 1.53 6.25 1.18
N PHE A 104 1.22 6.42 2.47
CA PHE A 104 0.14 5.65 3.07
C PHE A 104 -0.94 6.55 3.64
N GLY A 105 -2.18 6.02 3.71
CA GLY A 105 -3.33 6.76 4.19
C GLY A 105 -3.43 6.73 5.71
N ALA A 106 -3.86 5.61 6.26
CA ALA A 106 -4.07 5.45 7.69
C ALA A 106 -2.82 4.92 8.38
N THR A 107 -2.58 5.40 9.60
CA THR A 107 -1.53 4.90 10.47
C THR A 107 -1.99 3.60 11.13
N ASP A 108 -1.07 2.64 11.29
CA ASP A 108 -1.34 1.41 12.02
C ASP A 108 -0.66 1.50 13.39
N GLU A 109 -1.46 1.78 14.42
CA GLU A 109 -0.96 2.02 15.76
C GLU A 109 -0.32 0.78 16.40
N LYS A 110 -0.65 -0.41 15.90
CA LYS A 110 -0.18 -1.66 16.49
C LYS A 110 0.95 -2.32 15.72
N LYS A 111 0.88 -2.33 14.40
CA LYS A 111 1.75 -3.13 13.55
C LYS A 111 2.52 -2.30 12.51
N GLY A 112 2.33 -1.00 12.49
CA GLY A 112 3.01 -0.14 11.52
C GLY A 112 4.52 -0.11 11.72
N PHE A 113 5.27 0.00 10.63
CA PHE A 113 6.74 -0.01 10.69
C PHE A 113 7.29 1.19 11.45
N SER A 114 6.55 2.29 11.53
CA SER A 114 7.00 3.50 12.23
C SER A 114 7.09 3.30 13.75
N LYS A 115 6.56 2.20 14.28
CA LYS A 115 6.69 1.85 15.68
C LYS A 115 8.10 1.38 16.05
N LEU A 116 8.89 0.98 15.07
CA LEU A 116 10.26 0.56 15.32
C LEU A 116 11.19 1.77 15.40
N THR A 117 12.18 1.69 16.28
CA THR A 117 13.20 2.74 16.41
C THR A 117 14.24 2.67 15.30
N GLU A 118 14.43 1.48 14.72
CA GLU A 118 15.37 1.29 13.64
C GLU A 118 14.74 1.56 12.29
N GLN A 119 15.50 2.13 11.37
CA GLN A 119 15.02 2.35 10.01
C GLN A 119 15.06 1.04 9.25
N ILE A 120 13.92 0.60 8.72
CA ILE A 120 13.82 -0.64 7.96
C ILE A 120 13.53 -0.41 6.49
N THR A 121 13.07 0.78 6.10
CA THR A 121 12.94 1.15 4.69
C THR A 121 14.30 1.60 4.15
N HIS A 122 14.44 1.60 2.82
CA HIS A 122 15.68 2.04 2.19
C HIS A 122 15.94 3.52 2.56
N PRO A 123 17.22 3.89 2.84
CA PRO A 123 17.52 5.27 3.25
C PRO A 123 17.09 6.34 2.24
N LYS A 124 17.00 6.00 0.96
CA LYS A 124 16.57 6.92 -0.08
C LYS A 124 15.06 6.94 -0.31
N THR A 125 14.31 6.03 0.33
CA THR A 125 12.86 5.99 0.18
C THR A 125 12.23 7.13 0.96
N GLU A 126 11.47 7.99 0.29
CA GLU A 126 10.68 9.05 0.94
C GLU A 126 9.41 8.44 1.52
N ILE A 127 8.99 8.92 2.70
CA ILE A 127 7.79 8.44 3.38
C ILE A 127 6.83 9.61 3.58
N GLU A 128 5.58 9.42 3.20
CA GLU A 128 4.52 10.40 3.42
C GLU A 128 3.27 9.68 3.92
N SER A 129 2.56 10.30 4.86
CA SER A 129 1.38 9.69 5.48
C SER A 129 0.19 10.65 5.46
N GLY A 130 -0.99 10.11 5.73
CA GLY A 130 -2.18 10.91 5.97
C GLY A 130 -3.00 11.26 4.74
N VAL A 131 -2.63 10.78 3.56
CA VAL A 131 -3.41 11.05 2.34
C VAL A 131 -4.70 10.24 2.39
N LEU A 132 -5.85 10.92 2.44
CA LEU A 132 -7.18 10.32 2.61
C LEU A 132 -7.25 9.42 3.86
N GLN A 133 -6.60 9.86 4.92
CA GLN A 133 -6.45 9.08 6.15
C GLN A 133 -7.81 8.63 6.72
N GLU A 134 -8.79 9.52 6.76
CA GLU A 134 -10.09 9.22 7.35
C GLU A 134 -10.83 8.15 6.56
N GLU A 135 -10.84 8.26 5.23
CA GLU A 135 -11.49 7.29 4.36
C GLU A 135 -10.84 5.91 4.48
N CYS A 136 -9.50 5.89 4.51
CA CYS A 136 -8.77 4.63 4.68
C CYS A 136 -9.04 3.98 6.04
N ALA A 137 -9.01 4.78 7.10
CA ALA A 137 -9.26 4.27 8.45
C ALA A 137 -10.70 3.79 8.62
N LYS A 138 -11.66 4.50 8.01
CA LYS A 138 -13.07 4.13 8.10
C LYS A 138 -13.35 2.76 7.49
N LEU A 139 -12.77 2.48 6.34
CA LEU A 139 -12.99 1.19 5.67
C LEU A 139 -12.49 0.03 6.55
N LEU A 140 -11.33 0.19 7.18
CA LEU A 140 -10.79 -0.80 8.12
C LEU A 140 -11.68 -0.95 9.34
N SER A 141 -12.10 0.17 9.93
CA SER A 141 -12.96 0.17 11.12
C SER A 141 -14.28 -0.54 10.84
N ASP A 142 -14.91 -0.24 9.69
CA ASP A 142 -16.17 -0.86 9.29
C ASP A 142 -16.00 -2.38 9.12
N PHE A 143 -14.89 -2.80 8.52
CA PHE A 143 -14.62 -4.22 8.33
C PHE A 143 -14.51 -4.96 9.66
N PHE A 144 -13.72 -4.44 10.59
CA PHE A 144 -13.52 -5.11 11.88
C PHE A 144 -14.79 -5.09 12.73
N LYS A 145 -15.60 -4.04 12.63
CA LYS A 145 -16.92 -4.03 13.30
C LYS A 145 -17.82 -5.12 12.75
N SER A 146 -17.84 -5.33 11.43
CA SER A 146 -18.68 -6.36 10.81
C SER A 146 -18.25 -7.76 11.26
N LYS A 147 -16.95 -7.97 11.51
CA LYS A 147 -16.44 -9.27 11.94
C LYS A 147 -16.72 -9.59 13.40
N ARG A 148 -17.00 -8.56 14.23
CA ARG A 148 -17.28 -8.78 15.67
C ARG A 148 -18.75 -9.07 15.96
N GLN A 149 -19.59 -9.04 14.96
CA GLN A 149 -21.01 -9.35 15.10
C GLN A 149 -21.30 -10.84 15.00
#